data_b08771bce06891cc5fb61b762327cf1b
#
_entry.id   b08771bce06891cc5fb61b762327cf1b
#
_cell.length_a   1.000
_cell.length_b   1.000
_cell.length_c   1.000
_cell.angle_alpha   90.00
_cell.angle_beta   90.00
_cell.angle_gamma   90.00
#
_symmetry.space_group_name_H-M   'P 1'
#
loop_
_entity.id
_entity.type
_entity.pdbx_description
1 polymer ?
#
loop_
_entity_poly.entity_id
_entity_poly.type
_entity_poly.pdbx_seq_one_letter_code
_entity_poly.pdbx_strand_id
1 'polypeptide(L)'
;ATIIKTERSQNKNVILIDNGDTVQDNSAELFNNMAIHPMISALNDLKYDAWILGNHEFNFEKSFLDRNVKGFKGKVLSANIIKDNGKNYVLPYIIKNVEGVRIAIIGITPPHIPMWEASSPEHFQGLTFLLAEKAITETLKKIEGKYDLLIGSFHLGREDEKGGSGITQLAEKFPQFNIIFAGHEHAIYNKEVNGVKTIEPGAYGSNVAKAVVVYNTDTHESTITTENISTKEIKEDNELKEKYNYVDKQSKEFSNQVLGKVTDTFIKDVDFLTGEREVTTMPISQLKETPVIQLINEVQKYYANADVSSAALFNFGSNLEKGDFKRKDVAFIYKYTNTLVGVNITGENLIKYMEWSVSYYNQLQPDDLTISFDEKIRGYNYDMFSGINYKIDITKPK
;
A
#
# COMPACT_ATOMS: atom_id res chain seq x y z
N ALA A 1 -6.35 -18.78 3.24
CA ALA A 1 -6.12 -20.12 3.80
C ALA A 1 -6.68 -21.22 2.93
N THR A 2 -7.99 -21.21 2.64
CA THR A 2 -8.68 -22.26 1.84
C THR A 2 -7.99 -22.51 0.50
N ILE A 3 -7.70 -21.48 -0.29
CA ILE A 3 -6.96 -21.60 -1.56
C ILE A 3 -5.61 -22.30 -1.34
N ILE A 4 -4.84 -21.88 -0.33
CA ILE A 4 -3.52 -22.44 -0.04
C ILE A 4 -3.62 -23.93 0.33
N LYS A 5 -4.59 -24.31 1.16
CA LYS A 5 -4.81 -25.71 1.55
C LYS A 5 -5.24 -26.55 0.34
N THR A 6 -6.11 -25.99 -0.53
CA THR A 6 -6.53 -26.64 -1.77
C THR A 6 -5.35 -26.87 -2.70
N GLU A 7 -4.55 -25.83 -2.98
CA GLU A 7 -3.38 -25.96 -3.86
C GLU A 7 -2.39 -27.01 -3.34
N ARG A 8 -2.11 -27.01 -2.04
CA ARG A 8 -1.20 -28.00 -1.43
C ARG A 8 -1.75 -29.42 -1.40
N SER A 9 -3.06 -29.59 -1.42
CA SER A 9 -3.68 -30.93 -1.50
C SER A 9 -3.60 -31.52 -2.91
N GLN A 10 -3.56 -30.65 -3.93
CA GLN A 10 -3.54 -31.03 -5.34
C GLN A 10 -2.13 -31.05 -5.92
N ASN A 11 -1.22 -30.25 -5.36
CA ASN A 11 0.11 -30.04 -5.87
C ASN A 11 1.16 -30.31 -4.79
N LYS A 12 2.12 -31.18 -5.09
CA LYS A 12 3.23 -31.50 -4.18
C LYS A 12 4.20 -30.34 -3.99
N ASN A 13 4.43 -29.58 -5.05
CA ASN A 13 5.42 -28.53 -5.11
C ASN A 13 4.76 -27.16 -5.14
N VAL A 14 4.57 -26.56 -3.97
CA VAL A 14 3.98 -25.22 -3.80
C VAL A 14 4.95 -24.33 -3.06
N ILE A 15 5.26 -23.19 -3.64
CA ILE A 15 6.01 -22.11 -3.00
C ILE A 15 5.03 -20.97 -2.72
N LEU A 16 4.98 -20.53 -1.47
CA LEU A 16 4.06 -19.49 -1.02
C LEU A 16 4.85 -18.26 -0.56
N ILE A 17 4.54 -17.12 -1.15
CA ILE A 17 5.25 -15.86 -0.91
C ILE A 17 4.23 -14.80 -0.47
N ASP A 18 4.58 -14.05 0.58
CA ASP A 18 3.94 -12.80 0.92
C ASP A 18 4.76 -11.65 0.34
N ASN A 19 4.12 -10.76 -0.41
CA ASN A 19 4.82 -9.71 -1.16
C ASN A 19 4.82 -8.35 -0.46
N GLY A 20 4.66 -8.31 0.87
CA GLY A 20 4.83 -7.11 1.69
C GLY A 20 3.55 -6.34 1.99
N ASP A 21 3.71 -5.29 2.80
CA ASP A 21 2.61 -4.53 3.39
C ASP A 21 1.65 -5.43 4.20
N THR A 22 2.26 -6.37 4.93
CA THR A 22 1.54 -7.40 5.70
C THR A 22 0.97 -6.83 6.99
N VAL A 23 1.69 -5.89 7.62
CA VAL A 23 1.28 -5.26 8.88
C VAL A 23 1.02 -3.79 8.64
N GLN A 24 -0.24 -3.46 8.46
CA GLN A 24 -0.71 -2.12 8.12
C GLN A 24 -2.10 -1.89 8.74
N ASP A 25 -2.50 -0.62 8.81
CA ASP A 25 -3.79 -0.10 9.27
C ASP A 25 -3.97 0.04 10.79
N ASN A 26 -4.95 0.92 11.13
CA ASN A 26 -5.20 1.40 12.49
C ASN A 26 -5.48 0.30 13.52
N SER A 27 -6.15 -0.78 13.14
CA SER A 27 -6.44 -1.88 14.07
C SER A 27 -5.25 -2.82 14.27
N ALA A 28 -4.28 -2.83 13.34
CA ALA A 28 -3.06 -3.62 13.48
C ALA A 28 -2.22 -3.16 14.67
N GLU A 29 -2.20 -1.86 14.97
CA GLU A 29 -1.44 -1.26 16.09
C GLU A 29 -1.81 -1.85 17.46
N LEU A 30 -3.03 -2.33 17.63
CA LEU A 30 -3.46 -3.02 18.88
C LEU A 30 -2.55 -4.18 19.27
N PHE A 31 -1.89 -4.78 18.27
CA PHE A 31 -1.12 -6.00 18.44
C PHE A 31 0.39 -5.77 18.37
N ASN A 32 0.84 -4.51 18.20
CA ASN A 32 2.25 -4.18 18.05
C ASN A 32 3.11 -4.56 19.25
N ASN A 33 2.53 -4.64 20.44
CA ASN A 33 3.22 -5.05 21.67
C ASN A 33 3.30 -6.58 21.86
N MET A 34 2.68 -7.36 20.99
CA MET A 34 2.78 -8.83 21.06
C MET A 34 4.17 -9.30 20.65
N ALA A 35 4.58 -10.45 21.17
CA ALA A 35 5.89 -11.06 20.85
C ALA A 35 6.05 -11.32 19.35
N ILE A 36 4.98 -11.72 18.68
CA ILE A 36 4.86 -11.85 17.23
C ILE A 36 3.48 -11.30 16.87
N HIS A 37 3.43 -10.41 15.89
CA HIS A 37 2.17 -9.85 15.42
C HIS A 37 1.25 -10.95 14.85
N PRO A 38 -0.08 -10.90 15.07
CA PRO A 38 -1.01 -11.95 14.60
C PRO A 38 -0.94 -12.21 13.09
N MET A 39 -0.69 -11.19 12.26
CA MET A 39 -0.50 -11.37 10.82
C MET A 39 0.69 -12.28 10.54
N ILE A 40 1.84 -12.04 11.17
CA ILE A 40 3.03 -12.87 11.02
C ILE A 40 2.79 -14.30 11.59
N SER A 41 2.03 -14.39 12.66
CA SER A 41 1.61 -15.70 13.20
C SER A 41 0.74 -16.47 12.20
N ALA A 42 -0.17 -15.78 11.50
CA ALA A 42 -1.01 -16.38 10.46
C ALA A 42 -0.17 -16.84 9.24
N LEU A 43 0.82 -16.03 8.81
CA LEU A 43 1.77 -16.46 7.77
C LEU A 43 2.54 -17.73 8.19
N ASN A 44 2.96 -17.80 9.46
CA ASN A 44 3.64 -18.98 10.02
C ASN A 44 2.75 -20.22 10.02
N ASP A 45 1.48 -20.08 10.40
CA ASP A 45 0.51 -21.19 10.40
C ASP A 45 0.23 -21.70 8.99
N LEU A 46 0.18 -20.78 8.03
CA LEU A 46 0.02 -21.10 6.61
C LEU A 46 1.33 -21.54 5.95
N LYS A 47 2.43 -21.58 6.72
CA LYS A 47 3.76 -22.01 6.26
C LYS A 47 4.22 -21.26 4.99
N TYR A 48 4.19 -19.93 5.04
CA TYR A 48 4.78 -19.14 3.99
C TYR A 48 6.28 -19.41 3.88
N ASP A 49 6.78 -19.56 2.66
CA ASP A 49 8.19 -19.81 2.39
C ASP A 49 9.02 -18.54 2.44
N ALA A 50 8.46 -17.44 1.94
CA ALA A 50 9.11 -16.13 1.93
C ALA A 50 8.14 -15.02 2.30
N TRP A 51 8.67 -13.96 2.89
CA TRP A 51 8.02 -12.69 3.15
C TRP A 51 8.95 -11.58 2.62
N ILE A 52 8.43 -10.75 1.72
CA ILE A 52 9.11 -9.58 1.18
C ILE A 52 8.71 -8.39 2.04
N LEU A 53 9.62 -7.49 2.34
CA LEU A 53 9.28 -6.28 3.06
C LEU A 53 8.71 -5.23 2.09
N GLY A 54 7.52 -4.72 2.36
CA GLY A 54 6.93 -3.56 1.69
C GLY A 54 7.33 -2.26 2.39
N ASN A 55 6.66 -1.17 2.06
CA ASN A 55 6.90 0.13 2.71
C ASN A 55 6.21 0.24 4.07
N HIS A 56 5.05 -0.37 4.25
CA HIS A 56 4.29 -0.30 5.50
C HIS A 56 4.89 -1.13 6.64
N GLU A 57 5.82 -2.03 6.36
CA GLU A 57 6.63 -2.65 7.40
C GLU A 57 7.50 -1.65 8.17
N PHE A 58 7.69 -0.44 7.64
CA PHE A 58 8.47 0.65 8.25
C PHE A 58 7.61 1.75 8.90
N ASN A 59 6.29 1.56 9.01
CA ASN A 59 5.41 2.53 9.68
C ASN A 59 5.53 2.52 11.22
N PHE A 60 6.25 1.56 11.78
CA PHE A 60 6.44 1.40 13.22
C PHE A 60 7.92 1.37 13.57
N GLU A 61 8.23 1.45 14.89
CA GLU A 61 9.61 1.41 15.35
C GLU A 61 10.37 0.20 14.80
N LYS A 62 11.63 0.42 14.47
CA LYS A 62 12.50 -0.64 13.96
C LYS A 62 12.53 -1.89 14.84
N SER A 63 12.40 -1.73 16.16
CA SER A 63 12.30 -2.84 17.12
C SER A 63 11.10 -3.74 16.88
N PHE A 64 9.98 -3.17 16.44
CA PHE A 64 8.78 -3.93 16.05
C PHE A 64 9.07 -4.76 14.80
N LEU A 65 9.66 -4.15 13.76
CA LEU A 65 10.03 -4.86 12.54
C LEU A 65 11.04 -5.98 12.83
N ASP A 66 12.12 -5.68 13.54
CA ASP A 66 13.16 -6.66 13.91
C ASP A 66 12.57 -7.88 14.64
N ARG A 67 11.62 -7.65 15.55
CA ARG A 67 10.95 -8.72 16.31
C ARG A 67 10.12 -9.61 15.39
N ASN A 68 9.37 -9.03 14.47
CA ASN A 68 8.54 -9.77 13.53
C ASN A 68 9.36 -10.50 12.47
N VAL A 69 10.43 -9.88 11.95
CA VAL A 69 11.42 -10.55 11.07
C VAL A 69 12.02 -11.77 11.74
N LYS A 70 12.39 -11.67 13.03
CA LYS A 70 12.89 -12.81 13.82
C LYS A 70 11.81 -13.86 14.10
N GLY A 71 10.56 -13.45 14.26
CA GLY A 71 9.43 -14.31 14.56
C GLY A 71 8.86 -15.05 13.36
N PHE A 72 9.14 -14.61 12.15
CA PHE A 72 8.71 -15.29 10.93
C PHE A 72 9.51 -16.58 10.71
N LYS A 73 8.83 -17.69 10.46
CA LYS A 73 9.44 -19.02 10.32
C LYS A 73 10.00 -19.30 8.93
N GLY A 74 9.52 -18.60 7.90
CA GLY A 74 10.07 -18.66 6.55
C GLY A 74 11.33 -17.79 6.39
N LYS A 75 11.54 -17.26 5.20
CA LYS A 75 12.68 -16.40 4.88
C LYS A 75 12.20 -14.99 4.54
N VAL A 76 12.72 -13.98 5.24
CA VAL A 76 12.44 -12.57 4.92
C VAL A 76 13.43 -12.10 3.88
N LEU A 77 12.93 -11.50 2.79
CA LEU A 77 13.74 -11.13 1.64
C LEU A 77 13.66 -9.63 1.32
N SER A 78 14.82 -9.04 1.08
CA SER A 78 14.98 -7.75 0.39
C SER A 78 16.44 -7.59 -0.02
N ALA A 79 16.69 -7.50 -1.31
CA ALA A 79 18.06 -7.35 -1.82
C ALA A 79 18.58 -5.92 -1.68
N ASN A 80 17.70 -4.94 -1.52
CA ASN A 80 18.05 -3.53 -1.57
C ASN A 80 18.08 -2.82 -0.21
N ILE A 81 17.88 -3.52 0.91
CA ILE A 81 18.03 -2.93 2.24
C ILE A 81 19.38 -3.28 2.83
N ILE A 82 20.21 -2.26 3.05
CA ILE A 82 21.59 -2.40 3.50
C ILE A 82 21.78 -1.73 4.86
N LYS A 83 22.43 -2.43 5.80
CA LYS A 83 22.83 -1.87 7.10
C LYS A 83 24.06 -0.99 6.95
N ASP A 84 24.32 -0.11 7.91
CA ASP A 84 25.52 0.75 7.97
C ASP A 84 26.84 -0.02 7.86
N ASN A 85 26.87 -1.29 8.24
CA ASN A 85 28.04 -2.16 8.11
C ASN A 85 28.19 -2.80 6.72
N GLY A 86 27.42 -2.38 5.74
CA GLY A 86 27.44 -2.85 4.35
C GLY A 86 26.80 -4.23 4.11
N LYS A 87 26.24 -4.87 5.14
CA LYS A 87 25.54 -6.16 4.98
C LYS A 87 24.04 -5.94 4.71
N ASN A 88 23.43 -6.87 3.99
CA ASN A 88 21.98 -6.85 3.83
C ASN A 88 21.27 -6.92 5.19
N TYR A 89 20.15 -6.22 5.32
CA TYR A 89 19.32 -6.23 6.52
C TYR A 89 18.63 -7.58 6.71
N VAL A 90 18.03 -8.10 5.64
CA VAL A 90 17.45 -9.44 5.52
C VAL A 90 18.11 -10.17 4.35
N LEU A 91 17.68 -11.37 4.01
CA LEU A 91 18.29 -12.11 2.90
C LEU A 91 17.98 -11.41 1.55
N PRO A 92 18.97 -11.24 0.66
CA PRO A 92 18.73 -10.67 -0.66
C PRO A 92 17.95 -11.61 -1.59
N TYR A 93 18.12 -12.90 -1.41
CA TYR A 93 17.49 -13.97 -2.20
C TYR A 93 17.52 -15.30 -1.44
N ILE A 94 16.74 -16.23 -1.94
CA ILE A 94 16.86 -17.67 -1.60
C ILE A 94 16.94 -18.49 -2.88
N ILE A 95 17.52 -19.69 -2.77
CA ILE A 95 17.46 -20.72 -3.82
C ILE A 95 16.82 -21.96 -3.20
N LYS A 96 15.67 -22.36 -3.73
CA LYS A 96 14.98 -23.59 -3.34
C LYS A 96 15.23 -24.67 -4.37
N ASN A 97 15.57 -25.87 -3.93
CA ASN A 97 15.63 -27.03 -4.81
C ASN A 97 14.29 -27.76 -4.73
N VAL A 98 13.61 -27.88 -5.85
CA VAL A 98 12.33 -28.56 -5.98
C VAL A 98 12.49 -29.67 -7.02
N GLU A 99 12.60 -30.92 -6.57
CA GLU A 99 12.80 -32.09 -7.42
C GLU A 99 13.98 -31.96 -8.41
N GLY A 100 15.07 -31.34 -7.97
CA GLY A 100 16.28 -31.13 -8.78
C GLY A 100 16.32 -29.76 -9.48
N VAL A 101 15.20 -29.07 -9.62
CA VAL A 101 15.14 -27.72 -10.22
C VAL A 101 15.48 -26.66 -9.18
N ARG A 102 16.48 -25.83 -9.47
CA ARG A 102 16.94 -24.74 -8.61
C ARG A 102 16.16 -23.46 -8.90
N ILE A 103 15.32 -23.04 -8.00
CA ILE A 103 14.46 -21.86 -8.12
C ILE A 103 15.05 -20.73 -7.27
N ALA A 104 15.58 -19.68 -7.90
CA ALA A 104 16.01 -18.47 -7.21
C ALA A 104 14.84 -17.50 -7.05
N ILE A 105 14.69 -16.93 -5.86
CA ILE A 105 13.67 -15.90 -5.53
C ILE A 105 14.40 -14.69 -4.99
N ILE A 106 14.28 -13.56 -5.66
CA ILE A 106 14.84 -12.25 -5.24
C ILE A 106 13.70 -11.39 -4.72
N GLY A 107 13.88 -10.78 -3.54
CA GLY A 107 12.96 -9.79 -2.97
C GLY A 107 13.43 -8.36 -3.19
N ILE A 108 12.51 -7.44 -3.47
CA ILE A 108 12.79 -5.98 -3.54
C ILE A 108 11.73 -5.21 -2.75
N THR A 109 12.20 -4.27 -1.96
CA THR A 109 11.40 -3.29 -1.19
C THR A 109 11.44 -1.94 -1.89
N PRO A 110 10.42 -1.08 -1.81
CA PRO A 110 10.45 0.27 -2.39
C PRO A 110 11.64 1.07 -1.84
N PRO A 111 12.41 1.76 -2.70
CA PRO A 111 13.60 2.50 -2.25
C PRO A 111 13.28 3.84 -1.57
N HIS A 112 12.03 4.32 -1.66
CA HIS A 112 11.61 5.65 -1.22
C HIS A 112 11.12 5.74 0.23
N ILE A 113 11.27 4.69 1.02
CA ILE A 113 10.91 4.66 2.45
C ILE A 113 11.46 5.86 3.23
N PRO A 114 12.74 6.28 3.08
CA PRO A 114 13.23 7.46 3.79
C PRO A 114 12.52 8.77 3.44
N MET A 115 11.88 8.83 2.27
CA MET A 115 11.09 10.00 1.86
C MET A 115 9.68 9.93 2.47
N TRP A 116 9.05 8.76 2.45
CA TRP A 116 7.70 8.57 2.98
C TRP A 116 7.66 8.62 4.51
N GLU A 117 8.69 8.07 5.17
CA GLU A 117 8.84 8.05 6.63
C GLU A 117 9.76 9.17 7.14
N ALA A 118 9.88 10.29 6.41
CA ALA A 118 10.80 11.38 6.77
C ALA A 118 10.50 12.00 8.14
N SER A 119 9.23 11.93 8.62
CA SER A 119 8.82 12.39 9.95
C SER A 119 9.22 11.44 11.09
N SER A 120 9.61 10.21 10.78
CA SER A 120 9.92 9.16 11.75
C SER A 120 11.19 8.39 11.34
N PRO A 121 12.34 9.07 11.22
CA PRO A 121 13.59 8.46 10.72
C PRO A 121 14.10 7.32 11.61
N GLU A 122 13.66 7.23 12.86
CA GLU A 122 13.96 6.14 13.79
C GLU A 122 13.40 4.80 13.31
N HIS A 123 12.34 4.78 12.49
CA HIS A 123 11.74 3.54 11.96
C HIS A 123 12.69 2.77 11.04
N PHE A 124 13.62 3.46 10.41
CA PHE A 124 14.61 2.85 9.51
C PHE A 124 16.07 3.21 9.85
N GLN A 125 16.31 3.66 11.08
CA GLN A 125 17.66 4.05 11.53
C GLN A 125 18.68 2.94 11.27
N GLY A 126 19.82 3.31 10.67
CA GLY A 126 20.91 2.37 10.34
C GLY A 126 20.65 1.53 9.10
N LEU A 127 19.65 1.91 8.28
CA LEU A 127 19.31 1.25 7.03
C LEU A 127 19.42 2.22 5.85
N THR A 128 19.94 1.72 4.75
CA THR A 128 19.99 2.39 3.45
C THR A 128 19.22 1.57 2.43
N PHE A 129 18.42 2.23 1.59
CA PHE A 129 17.62 1.62 0.55
C PHE A 129 18.24 1.92 -0.81
N LEU A 130 18.76 0.88 -1.47
CA LEU A 130 19.32 0.99 -2.81
C LEU A 130 18.21 1.00 -3.86
N LEU A 131 18.48 1.61 -5.00
CA LEU A 131 17.60 1.48 -6.17
C LEU A 131 17.48 0.00 -6.58
N ALA A 132 16.28 -0.41 -7.00
CA ALA A 132 15.97 -1.78 -7.35
C ALA A 132 16.92 -2.36 -8.42
N GLU A 133 17.17 -1.61 -9.49
CA GLU A 133 18.09 -2.03 -10.57
C GLU A 133 19.50 -2.36 -10.07
N LYS A 134 20.05 -1.53 -9.20
CA LYS A 134 21.37 -1.76 -8.62
C LYS A 134 21.41 -3.05 -7.81
N ALA A 135 20.44 -3.21 -6.92
CA ALA A 135 20.35 -4.39 -6.05
C ALA A 135 20.12 -5.69 -6.83
N ILE A 136 19.27 -5.66 -7.86
CA ILE A 136 19.04 -6.80 -8.76
C ILE A 136 20.33 -7.14 -9.49
N THR A 137 20.99 -6.15 -10.11
CA THR A 137 22.25 -6.36 -10.84
C THR A 137 23.33 -7.02 -9.95
N GLU A 138 23.50 -6.51 -8.73
CA GLU A 138 24.48 -7.07 -7.78
C GLU A 138 24.11 -8.48 -7.32
N THR A 139 22.80 -8.74 -7.15
CA THR A 139 22.31 -10.06 -6.73
C THR A 139 22.46 -11.08 -7.83
N LEU A 140 22.10 -10.74 -9.08
CA LEU A 140 22.24 -11.61 -10.24
C LEU A 140 23.70 -12.08 -10.45
N LYS A 141 24.68 -11.17 -10.28
CA LYS A 141 26.10 -11.55 -10.32
C LYS A 141 26.49 -12.60 -9.27
N LYS A 142 25.88 -12.54 -8.07
CA LYS A 142 26.15 -13.49 -6.97
C LYS A 142 25.55 -14.87 -7.21
N ILE A 143 24.45 -14.95 -7.97
CA ILE A 143 23.71 -16.19 -8.21
C ILE A 143 23.87 -16.74 -9.63
N GLU A 144 24.71 -16.13 -10.44
CA GLU A 144 25.01 -16.59 -11.81
C GLU A 144 25.34 -18.09 -11.84
N GLY A 145 24.68 -18.85 -12.71
CA GLY A 145 24.82 -20.29 -12.85
C GLY A 145 24.27 -21.14 -11.69
N LYS A 146 23.63 -20.51 -10.68
CA LYS A 146 23.14 -21.22 -9.49
C LYS A 146 21.63 -21.51 -9.50
N TYR A 147 20.93 -21.15 -10.56
CA TYR A 147 19.47 -21.34 -10.69
C TYR A 147 19.10 -21.83 -12.09
N ASP A 148 17.94 -22.46 -12.17
CA ASP A 148 17.30 -22.91 -13.40
C ASP A 148 16.04 -22.07 -13.69
N LEU A 149 15.39 -21.57 -12.64
CA LEU A 149 14.28 -20.63 -12.70
C LEU A 149 14.55 -19.42 -11.82
N LEU A 150 14.21 -18.23 -12.32
CA LEU A 150 14.39 -16.95 -11.60
C LEU A 150 13.05 -16.25 -11.37
N ILE A 151 12.70 -16.02 -10.13
CA ILE A 151 11.48 -15.37 -9.69
C ILE A 151 11.83 -14.05 -9.02
N GLY A 152 11.20 -12.96 -9.45
CA GLY A 152 11.14 -11.70 -8.72
C GLY A 152 9.90 -11.67 -7.83
N SER A 153 10.04 -11.23 -6.59
CA SER A 153 8.93 -10.85 -5.73
C SER A 153 9.22 -9.44 -5.25
N PHE A 154 8.64 -8.47 -5.91
CA PHE A 154 9.00 -7.07 -5.78
C PHE A 154 7.79 -6.29 -5.28
N HIS A 155 7.92 -5.69 -4.11
CA HIS A 155 6.90 -4.77 -3.60
C HIS A 155 7.03 -3.42 -4.30
N LEU A 156 6.74 -3.39 -5.59
CA LEU A 156 6.84 -2.22 -6.48
C LEU A 156 5.62 -2.16 -7.39
N GLY A 157 5.20 -0.94 -7.70
CA GLY A 157 4.17 -0.67 -8.70
C GLY A 157 4.63 -0.97 -10.12
N ARG A 158 3.67 -0.96 -11.05
CA ARG A 158 3.91 -1.26 -12.46
C ARG A 158 4.84 -0.27 -13.13
N GLU A 159 4.62 1.02 -12.90
CA GLU A 159 5.39 2.10 -13.49
C GLU A 159 6.39 2.69 -12.50
N ASP A 160 7.35 3.45 -13.02
CA ASP A 160 8.33 4.15 -12.21
C ASP A 160 7.66 5.14 -11.25
N GLU A 161 8.11 5.14 -10.01
CA GLU A 161 7.70 6.07 -8.98
C GLU A 161 8.91 6.86 -8.47
N LYS A 162 8.85 8.18 -8.61
CA LYS A 162 9.84 9.14 -8.06
C LYS A 162 11.30 8.84 -8.44
N GLY A 163 11.54 8.35 -9.67
CA GLY A 163 12.89 8.04 -10.16
C GLY A 163 13.43 6.68 -9.71
N GLY A 164 12.56 5.79 -9.19
CA GLY A 164 12.84 4.36 -9.03
C GLY A 164 12.33 3.60 -10.25
N SER A 165 12.74 2.37 -10.44
CA SER A 165 12.23 1.56 -11.55
C SER A 165 10.96 0.82 -11.14
N GLY A 166 9.89 0.92 -11.94
CA GLY A 166 8.71 0.09 -11.85
C GLY A 166 8.91 -1.31 -12.45
N ILE A 167 7.91 -2.17 -12.27
CA ILE A 167 7.96 -3.56 -12.75
C ILE A 167 8.15 -3.64 -14.27
N THR A 168 7.52 -2.72 -15.04
CA THR A 168 7.65 -2.66 -16.50
C THR A 168 9.12 -2.46 -16.91
N GLN A 169 9.78 -1.44 -16.35
CA GLN A 169 11.18 -1.14 -16.66
C GLN A 169 12.13 -2.26 -16.19
N LEU A 170 11.83 -2.86 -15.03
CA LEU A 170 12.65 -3.96 -14.51
C LEU A 170 12.52 -5.22 -15.36
N ALA A 171 11.32 -5.57 -15.85
CA ALA A 171 11.12 -6.70 -16.75
C ALA A 171 11.80 -6.48 -18.12
N GLU A 172 11.75 -5.26 -18.66
CA GLU A 172 12.47 -4.90 -19.88
C GLU A 172 13.99 -5.03 -19.73
N LYS A 173 14.52 -4.56 -18.60
CA LYS A 173 15.96 -4.53 -18.31
C LYS A 173 16.53 -5.91 -17.94
N PHE A 174 15.74 -6.74 -17.29
CA PHE A 174 16.15 -8.05 -16.77
C PHE A 174 15.29 -9.20 -17.34
N PRO A 175 15.36 -9.46 -18.66
CA PRO A 175 14.53 -10.48 -19.31
C PRO A 175 14.84 -11.91 -18.88
N GLN A 176 15.87 -12.13 -18.08
CA GLN A 176 16.18 -13.44 -17.49
C GLN A 176 15.23 -13.83 -16.34
N PHE A 177 14.39 -12.93 -15.83
CA PHE A 177 13.31 -13.34 -14.95
C PHE A 177 12.26 -14.14 -15.70
N ASN A 178 11.84 -15.25 -15.12
CA ASN A 178 10.73 -16.03 -15.65
C ASN A 178 9.39 -15.42 -15.28
N ILE A 179 9.29 -14.89 -14.04
CA ILE A 179 8.11 -14.22 -13.50
C ILE A 179 8.51 -13.17 -12.48
N ILE A 180 7.76 -12.09 -12.40
CA ILE A 180 7.82 -11.07 -11.33
C ILE A 180 6.42 -10.92 -10.71
N PHE A 181 6.31 -11.24 -9.42
CA PHE A 181 5.16 -10.88 -8.60
C PHE A 181 5.34 -9.44 -8.12
N ALA A 182 4.36 -8.61 -8.42
CA ALA A 182 4.32 -7.19 -8.08
C ALA A 182 3.38 -6.90 -6.91
N GLY A 183 3.44 -5.70 -6.36
CA GLY A 183 2.58 -5.18 -5.29
C GLY A 183 2.67 -3.67 -5.21
N HIS A 184 2.25 -3.05 -4.08
CA HIS A 184 2.37 -1.62 -3.80
C HIS A 184 1.33 -0.72 -4.50
N GLU A 185 1.07 -0.92 -5.78
CA GLU A 185 0.13 -0.08 -6.55
C GLU A 185 -1.35 -0.42 -6.27
N HIS A 186 -1.62 -1.54 -5.62
CA HIS A 186 -2.97 -2.08 -5.37
C HIS A 186 -3.74 -2.41 -6.66
N ALA A 187 -3.04 -2.56 -7.78
CA ALA A 187 -3.63 -2.86 -9.07
C ALA A 187 -3.83 -4.35 -9.28
N ILE A 188 -4.85 -4.72 -10.03
CA ILE A 188 -5.03 -6.10 -10.50
C ILE A 188 -4.59 -6.14 -11.96
N TYR A 189 -3.46 -6.75 -12.21
CA TYR A 189 -3.00 -6.98 -13.58
C TYR A 189 -2.28 -8.32 -13.74
N ASN A 190 -2.19 -8.76 -14.99
CA ASN A 190 -1.47 -9.95 -15.40
C ASN A 190 -1.02 -9.76 -16.85
N LYS A 191 0.26 -9.55 -17.07
CA LYS A 191 0.82 -9.19 -18.37
C LYS A 191 2.15 -9.92 -18.62
N GLU A 192 2.59 -9.86 -19.85
CA GLU A 192 3.93 -10.26 -20.27
C GLU A 192 4.67 -9.03 -20.80
N VAL A 193 5.86 -8.79 -20.30
CA VAL A 193 6.74 -7.70 -20.70
C VAL A 193 8.09 -8.28 -21.07
N ASN A 194 8.50 -8.15 -22.32
CA ASN A 194 9.77 -8.66 -22.83
C ASN A 194 10.05 -10.15 -22.48
N GLY A 195 9.01 -11.00 -22.55
CA GLY A 195 9.08 -12.42 -22.20
C GLY A 195 8.96 -12.74 -20.71
N VAL A 196 8.93 -11.73 -19.84
CA VAL A 196 8.75 -11.88 -18.40
C VAL A 196 7.27 -11.82 -18.03
N LYS A 197 6.76 -12.84 -17.33
CA LYS A 197 5.41 -12.78 -16.76
C LYS A 197 5.40 -11.81 -15.58
N THR A 198 4.46 -10.85 -15.56
CA THR A 198 4.29 -9.87 -14.48
C THR A 198 2.86 -9.92 -13.98
N ILE A 199 2.67 -10.03 -12.66
CA ILE A 199 1.35 -10.20 -12.07
C ILE A 199 1.25 -9.49 -10.70
N GLU A 200 0.14 -8.78 -10.48
CA GLU A 200 -0.23 -8.16 -9.19
C GLU A 200 -1.67 -8.52 -8.84
N PRO A 201 -1.95 -8.97 -7.61
CA PRO A 201 -3.28 -9.43 -7.20
C PRO A 201 -4.19 -8.33 -6.64
N GLY A 202 -3.78 -7.07 -6.65
CA GLY A 202 -4.48 -5.99 -5.96
C GLY A 202 -4.12 -5.92 -4.48
N ALA A 203 -5.06 -5.50 -3.65
CA ALA A 203 -4.83 -5.26 -2.23
C ALA A 203 -5.85 -6.00 -1.33
N TYR A 204 -5.58 -5.97 -0.01
CA TYR A 204 -6.47 -6.47 1.05
C TYR A 204 -6.86 -7.95 0.92
N GLY A 205 -6.03 -8.75 0.28
CA GLY A 205 -6.32 -10.16 0.04
C GLY A 205 -7.53 -10.42 -0.87
N SER A 206 -7.93 -9.43 -1.67
CA SER A 206 -9.05 -9.56 -2.63
C SER A 206 -8.80 -10.61 -3.71
N ASN A 207 -7.55 -10.83 -4.03
CA ASN A 207 -7.10 -11.89 -4.93
C ASN A 207 -5.80 -12.52 -4.44
N VAL A 208 -5.49 -13.68 -5.01
CA VAL A 208 -4.20 -14.37 -4.87
C VAL A 208 -3.59 -14.51 -6.26
N ALA A 209 -2.38 -14.00 -6.45
CA ALA A 209 -1.62 -14.24 -7.68
C ALA A 209 -1.08 -15.67 -7.67
N LYS A 210 -1.37 -16.45 -8.72
CA LYS A 210 -0.90 -17.79 -8.90
C LYS A 210 -0.11 -17.92 -10.20
N ALA A 211 1.03 -18.59 -10.13
CA ALA A 211 1.80 -19.03 -11.29
C ALA A 211 1.95 -20.53 -11.24
N VAL A 212 1.67 -21.19 -12.35
CA VAL A 212 1.96 -22.61 -12.56
C VAL A 212 3.14 -22.70 -13.53
N VAL A 213 4.22 -23.34 -13.07
CA VAL A 213 5.43 -23.53 -13.83
C VAL A 213 5.58 -25.01 -14.17
N VAL A 214 5.62 -25.32 -15.46
CA VAL A 214 5.99 -26.65 -15.97
C VAL A 214 7.41 -26.54 -16.49
N TYR A 215 8.33 -27.27 -15.87
CA TYR A 215 9.75 -27.25 -16.25
C TYR A 215 10.18 -28.61 -16.82
N ASN A 216 10.75 -28.57 -17.99
CA ASN A 216 11.33 -29.78 -18.63
C ASN A 216 12.80 -29.90 -18.23
N THR A 217 13.15 -30.92 -17.44
CA THR A 217 14.51 -31.13 -16.94
C THR A 217 15.51 -31.54 -18.03
N ASP A 218 15.05 -32.08 -19.16
CA ASP A 218 15.90 -32.53 -20.24
C ASP A 218 16.26 -31.39 -21.21
N THR A 219 15.25 -30.51 -21.53
CA THR A 219 15.46 -29.38 -22.45
C THR A 219 15.78 -28.07 -21.73
N HIS A 220 15.61 -28.02 -20.41
CA HIS A 220 15.72 -26.81 -19.57
C HIS A 220 14.72 -25.71 -19.95
N GLU A 221 13.63 -26.03 -20.61
CA GLU A 221 12.59 -25.10 -21.01
C GLU A 221 11.47 -25.05 -19.95
N SER A 222 10.86 -23.90 -19.79
CA SER A 222 9.71 -23.72 -18.90
C SER A 222 8.51 -23.12 -19.60
N THR A 223 7.32 -23.59 -19.24
CA THR A 223 6.05 -22.96 -19.60
C THR A 223 5.41 -22.41 -18.32
N ILE A 224 5.01 -21.14 -18.36
CA ILE A 224 4.45 -20.45 -17.20
C ILE A 224 3.07 -19.91 -17.54
N THR A 225 2.09 -20.29 -16.75
CA THR A 225 0.75 -19.69 -16.77
C THR A 225 0.49 -18.96 -15.48
N THR A 226 -0.17 -17.80 -15.56
CA THR A 226 -0.43 -16.90 -14.42
C THR A 226 -1.91 -16.55 -14.36
N GLU A 227 -2.46 -16.48 -13.15
CA GLU A 227 -3.84 -16.07 -12.89
C GLU A 227 -3.98 -15.32 -11.56
N ASN A 228 -4.92 -14.38 -11.50
CA ASN A 228 -5.38 -13.76 -10.26
C ASN A 228 -6.67 -14.45 -9.81
N ILE A 229 -6.62 -15.17 -8.69
CA ILE A 229 -7.75 -15.91 -8.13
C ILE A 229 -8.50 -15.00 -7.15
N SER A 230 -9.74 -14.63 -7.46
CA SER A 230 -10.57 -13.84 -6.54
C SER A 230 -10.90 -14.63 -5.28
N THR A 231 -10.81 -13.97 -4.13
CA THR A 231 -11.18 -14.57 -2.84
C THR A 231 -12.65 -14.39 -2.49
N LYS A 232 -13.39 -13.56 -3.24
CA LYS A 232 -14.76 -13.11 -2.93
C LYS A 232 -15.74 -14.25 -2.65
N GLU A 233 -15.68 -15.32 -3.46
CA GLU A 233 -16.60 -16.46 -3.35
C GLU A 233 -15.95 -17.67 -2.63
N ILE A 234 -14.75 -17.49 -2.08
CA ILE A 234 -14.02 -18.57 -1.42
C ILE A 234 -14.46 -18.66 0.04
N LYS A 235 -14.91 -19.83 0.45
CA LYS A 235 -15.25 -20.10 1.85
C LYS A 235 -14.04 -19.87 2.76
N GLU A 236 -14.28 -19.17 3.87
CA GLU A 236 -13.27 -19.01 4.93
C GLU A 236 -12.82 -20.38 5.49
N ASP A 237 -11.56 -20.43 5.92
CA ASP A 237 -11.03 -21.57 6.62
C ASP A 237 -11.44 -21.52 8.11
N ASN A 238 -12.32 -22.42 8.53
CA ASN A 238 -12.90 -22.39 9.87
C ASN A 238 -11.86 -22.53 10.98
N GLU A 239 -10.82 -23.33 10.79
CA GLU A 239 -9.77 -23.55 11.78
C GLU A 239 -8.99 -22.26 12.05
N LEU A 240 -8.54 -21.58 11.00
CA LEU A 240 -7.83 -20.31 11.15
C LEU A 240 -8.75 -19.19 11.60
N LYS A 241 -9.99 -19.15 11.12
CA LYS A 241 -10.98 -18.19 11.59
C LYS A 241 -11.20 -18.30 13.09
N GLU A 242 -11.38 -19.50 13.62
CA GLU A 242 -11.55 -19.73 15.05
C GLU A 242 -10.27 -19.36 15.84
N LYS A 243 -9.10 -19.78 15.35
CA LYS A 243 -7.82 -19.47 15.97
C LYS A 243 -7.57 -17.97 16.11
N TYR A 244 -7.90 -17.17 15.08
CA TYR A 244 -7.68 -15.72 15.05
C TYR A 244 -8.94 -14.89 15.36
N ASN A 245 -10.02 -15.52 15.84
CA ASN A 245 -11.26 -14.84 16.21
C ASN A 245 -11.05 -13.74 17.26
N TYR A 246 -10.07 -13.92 18.16
CA TYR A 246 -9.72 -12.90 19.16
C TYR A 246 -9.23 -11.59 18.51
N VAL A 247 -8.53 -11.67 17.35
CA VAL A 247 -8.05 -10.49 16.61
C VAL A 247 -9.25 -9.71 16.08
N ASP A 248 -10.18 -10.40 15.40
CA ASP A 248 -11.40 -9.80 14.88
C ASP A 248 -12.23 -9.16 15.99
N LYS A 249 -12.42 -9.89 17.11
CA LYS A 249 -13.17 -9.40 18.27
C LYS A 249 -12.56 -8.14 18.86
N GLN A 250 -11.25 -8.16 19.16
CA GLN A 250 -10.56 -7.01 19.74
C GLN A 250 -10.52 -5.82 18.78
N SER A 251 -10.29 -6.04 17.48
CA SER A 251 -10.33 -4.99 16.46
C SER A 251 -11.72 -4.35 16.37
N LYS A 252 -12.80 -5.15 16.42
CA LYS A 252 -14.18 -4.65 16.43
C LYS A 252 -14.51 -3.88 17.70
N GLU A 253 -14.10 -4.37 18.85
CA GLU A 253 -14.29 -3.66 20.14
C GLU A 253 -13.58 -2.32 20.12
N PHE A 254 -12.33 -2.29 19.68
CA PHE A 254 -11.54 -1.07 19.55
C PHE A 254 -12.16 -0.08 18.56
N SER A 255 -12.49 -0.54 17.36
CA SER A 255 -13.03 0.34 16.30
C SER A 255 -14.43 0.87 16.62
N ASN A 256 -15.24 0.15 17.40
CA ASN A 256 -16.57 0.58 17.84
C ASN A 256 -16.58 1.39 19.16
N GLN A 257 -15.42 1.65 19.75
CA GLN A 257 -15.33 2.49 20.94
C GLN A 257 -15.94 3.87 20.66
N VAL A 258 -16.92 4.26 21.48
CA VAL A 258 -17.58 5.57 21.39
C VAL A 258 -16.65 6.64 21.94
N LEU A 259 -16.34 7.67 21.14
CA LEU A 259 -15.49 8.79 21.48
C LEU A 259 -16.31 10.05 21.79
N GLY A 260 -17.55 10.14 21.29
CA GLY A 260 -18.40 11.30 21.44
C GLY A 260 -19.76 11.11 20.76
N LYS A 261 -20.44 12.22 20.48
CA LYS A 261 -21.73 12.24 19.78
C LYS A 261 -21.77 13.30 18.69
N VAL A 262 -22.33 12.93 17.55
CA VAL A 262 -22.68 13.84 16.47
C VAL A 262 -24.14 14.27 16.66
N THR A 263 -24.39 15.55 16.82
CA THR A 263 -25.73 16.09 17.10
C THR A 263 -26.61 16.20 15.85
N ASP A 264 -25.98 16.37 14.68
CA ASP A 264 -26.67 16.40 13.39
C ASP A 264 -25.73 15.84 12.31
N THR A 265 -26.29 15.23 11.26
CA THR A 265 -25.55 14.71 10.12
C THR A 265 -24.82 15.82 9.39
N PHE A 266 -23.52 15.68 9.16
CA PHE A 266 -22.66 16.73 8.59
C PHE A 266 -22.99 17.02 7.12
N ILE A 267 -23.15 15.97 6.33
CA ILE A 267 -23.47 16.07 4.90
C ILE A 267 -24.72 15.20 4.64
N LYS A 268 -25.81 15.82 4.19
CA LYS A 268 -27.06 15.09 3.93
C LYS A 268 -26.98 14.30 2.62
N ASP A 269 -26.45 14.93 1.59
CA ASP A 269 -26.34 14.39 0.24
C ASP A 269 -24.86 14.48 -0.17
N VAL A 270 -24.18 13.35 -0.32
CA VAL A 270 -22.73 13.33 -0.62
C VAL A 270 -22.43 13.35 -2.12
N ASP A 271 -23.40 12.97 -2.96
CA ASP A 271 -23.31 13.10 -4.41
C ASP A 271 -24.02 14.36 -4.88
N PHE A 272 -23.30 15.23 -5.55
CA PHE A 272 -23.82 16.54 -5.97
C PHE A 272 -24.85 16.47 -7.09
N LEU A 273 -24.70 15.53 -8.02
CA LEU A 273 -25.59 15.42 -9.19
C LEU A 273 -26.83 14.61 -8.88
N THR A 274 -26.70 13.52 -8.13
CA THR A 274 -27.83 12.62 -7.84
C THR A 274 -28.57 12.97 -6.57
N GLY A 275 -27.91 13.68 -5.63
CA GLY A 275 -28.43 13.94 -4.30
C GLY A 275 -28.48 12.69 -3.42
N GLU A 276 -27.69 11.66 -3.74
CA GLU A 276 -27.65 10.41 -2.99
C GLU A 276 -26.66 10.49 -1.81
N ARG A 277 -26.81 9.54 -0.88
CA ARG A 277 -25.94 9.40 0.28
C ARG A 277 -24.64 8.64 0.00
N GLU A 278 -24.53 8.07 -1.19
CA GLU A 278 -23.34 7.41 -1.71
C GLU A 278 -22.83 8.15 -2.94
N VAL A 279 -21.51 8.26 -3.06
CA VAL A 279 -20.89 8.91 -4.23
C VAL A 279 -20.97 7.93 -5.40
N THR A 280 -21.79 8.28 -6.39
CA THR A 280 -21.94 7.51 -7.62
C THR A 280 -21.52 8.28 -8.87
N THR A 281 -21.52 9.61 -8.80
CA THR A 281 -21.14 10.48 -9.91
C THR A 281 -20.15 11.56 -9.50
N MET A 282 -20.59 12.57 -8.73
CA MET A 282 -19.79 13.74 -8.39
C MET A 282 -19.79 13.99 -6.87
N PRO A 283 -18.65 13.76 -6.17
CA PRO A 283 -18.56 14.01 -4.75
C PRO A 283 -18.75 15.50 -4.42
N ILE A 284 -19.69 15.83 -3.53
CA ILE A 284 -19.89 17.21 -3.09
C ILE A 284 -18.65 17.79 -2.41
N SER A 285 -17.87 16.94 -1.75
CA SER A 285 -16.62 17.28 -1.09
C SER A 285 -15.49 17.72 -2.04
N GLN A 286 -15.64 17.50 -3.35
CA GLN A 286 -14.71 18.00 -4.36
C GLN A 286 -15.17 19.34 -4.96
N LEU A 287 -16.41 19.77 -4.69
CA LEU A 287 -16.98 20.98 -5.27
C LEU A 287 -17.00 22.14 -4.30
N LYS A 288 -17.11 21.85 -3.02
CA LYS A 288 -17.17 22.86 -1.97
C LYS A 288 -16.65 22.33 -0.65
N GLU A 289 -16.25 23.25 0.20
CA GLU A 289 -15.93 22.96 1.58
C GLU A 289 -17.13 22.33 2.29
N THR A 290 -16.88 21.22 2.97
CA THR A 290 -17.89 20.48 3.73
C THR A 290 -17.62 20.57 5.22
N PRO A 291 -18.62 20.32 6.10
CA PRO A 291 -18.40 20.29 7.54
C PRO A 291 -17.33 19.28 7.98
N VAL A 292 -17.08 18.21 7.19
CA VAL A 292 -16.00 17.25 7.49
C VAL A 292 -14.64 17.90 7.28
N ILE A 293 -14.41 18.59 6.16
CA ILE A 293 -13.16 19.34 5.91
C ILE A 293 -12.97 20.43 6.94
N GLN A 294 -14.04 21.15 7.29
CA GLN A 294 -13.98 22.16 8.33
C GLN A 294 -13.57 21.56 9.67
N LEU A 295 -14.12 20.42 10.06
CA LEU A 295 -13.72 19.72 11.29
C LEU A 295 -12.23 19.37 11.29
N ILE A 296 -11.72 18.80 10.18
CA ILE A 296 -10.30 18.45 10.04
C ILE A 296 -9.44 19.71 10.22
N ASN A 297 -9.77 20.77 9.49
CA ASN A 297 -9.03 22.03 9.54
C ASN A 297 -9.07 22.68 10.94
N GLU A 298 -10.21 22.68 11.64
CA GLU A 298 -10.31 23.21 13.00
C GLU A 298 -9.48 22.40 14.00
N VAL A 299 -9.47 21.08 13.87
CA VAL A 299 -8.61 20.21 14.69
C VAL A 299 -7.14 20.51 14.43
N GLN A 300 -6.73 20.65 13.18
CA GLN A 300 -5.35 20.95 12.81
C GLN A 300 -4.93 22.34 13.33
N LYS A 301 -5.74 23.37 13.15
CA LYS A 301 -5.46 24.73 13.69
C LYS A 301 -5.30 24.71 15.21
N TYR A 302 -6.17 23.99 15.90
CA TYR A 302 -6.12 23.88 17.35
C TYR A 302 -4.81 23.27 17.84
N TYR A 303 -4.42 22.12 17.30
CA TYR A 303 -3.21 21.42 17.75
C TYR A 303 -1.90 22.04 17.25
N ALA A 304 -1.89 22.66 16.07
CA ALA A 304 -0.73 23.38 15.55
C ALA A 304 -0.62 24.82 16.07
N ASN A 305 -1.65 25.33 16.74
CA ASN A 305 -1.76 26.73 17.10
C ASN A 305 -1.48 27.66 15.90
N ALA A 306 -2.14 27.37 14.78
CA ALA A 306 -1.93 28.03 13.48
C ALA A 306 -3.11 28.94 13.11
N ASP A 307 -2.82 29.99 12.33
CA ASP A 307 -3.84 30.91 11.82
C ASP A 307 -4.62 30.32 10.66
N VAL A 308 -3.95 29.53 9.84
CA VAL A 308 -4.49 28.91 8.63
C VAL A 308 -4.21 27.41 8.66
N SER A 309 -5.15 26.62 8.18
CA SER A 309 -4.97 25.18 7.96
C SER A 309 -5.42 24.80 6.56
N SER A 310 -4.84 23.74 6.03
CA SER A 310 -5.27 23.12 4.78
C SER A 310 -5.45 21.62 4.97
N ALA A 311 -6.45 21.04 4.32
CA ALA A 311 -6.72 19.62 4.34
C ALA A 311 -7.43 19.15 3.07
N ALA A 312 -7.07 17.96 2.62
CA ALA A 312 -7.78 17.21 1.58
C ALA A 312 -8.53 16.02 2.18
N LEU A 313 -9.56 15.54 1.51
CA LEU A 313 -10.22 14.29 1.86
C LEU A 313 -9.56 13.12 1.13
N PHE A 314 -9.19 12.08 1.89
CA PHE A 314 -8.72 10.81 1.31
C PHE A 314 -9.87 9.92 0.82
N ASN A 315 -11.03 10.06 1.44
CA ASN A 315 -12.26 9.39 1.01
C ASN A 315 -13.34 10.45 0.78
N PHE A 316 -13.74 10.61 -0.46
CA PHE A 316 -14.72 11.63 -0.87
C PHE A 316 -16.14 11.38 -0.34
N GLY A 317 -16.44 10.15 0.08
CA GLY A 317 -17.66 9.80 0.78
C GLY A 317 -17.61 10.00 2.29
N SER A 318 -16.50 10.53 2.84
CA SER A 318 -16.37 10.76 4.28
C SER A 318 -17.49 11.66 4.79
N ASN A 319 -18.18 11.17 5.82
CA ASN A 319 -19.30 11.85 6.44
C ASN A 319 -19.42 11.45 7.91
N LEU A 320 -20.05 12.27 8.72
CA LEU A 320 -20.41 11.96 10.10
C LEU A 320 -21.92 12.01 10.25
N GLU A 321 -22.48 10.85 10.57
CA GLU A 321 -23.91 10.72 10.78
C GLU A 321 -24.31 11.06 12.21
N LYS A 322 -25.52 11.60 12.39
CA LYS A 322 -26.09 11.81 13.72
C LYS A 322 -26.10 10.54 14.54
N GLY A 323 -25.54 10.59 15.74
CA GLY A 323 -25.47 9.44 16.64
C GLY A 323 -24.15 9.35 17.38
N ASP A 324 -23.72 8.15 17.71
CA ASP A 324 -22.45 7.90 18.35
C ASP A 324 -21.28 8.16 17.37
N PHE A 325 -20.32 8.95 17.81
CA PHE A 325 -19.04 9.14 17.12
C PHE A 325 -18.06 8.09 17.62
N LYS A 326 -17.64 7.21 16.75
CA LYS A 326 -16.81 6.05 17.09
C LYS A 326 -15.40 6.20 16.52
N ARG A 327 -14.46 5.44 17.06
CA ARG A 327 -13.08 5.40 16.59
C ARG A 327 -12.97 5.07 15.09
N LYS A 328 -13.79 4.15 14.58
CA LYS A 328 -13.83 3.81 13.15
C LYS A 328 -14.23 4.99 12.26
N ASP A 329 -15.02 5.93 12.77
CA ASP A 329 -15.44 7.10 12.01
C ASP A 329 -14.26 8.05 11.80
N VAL A 330 -13.35 8.14 12.79
CA VAL A 330 -12.09 8.87 12.64
C VAL A 330 -11.22 8.20 11.56
N ALA A 331 -11.06 6.88 11.61
CA ALA A 331 -10.29 6.14 10.62
C ALA A 331 -10.89 6.22 9.21
N PHE A 332 -12.21 6.35 9.08
CA PHE A 332 -12.89 6.56 7.80
C PHE A 332 -12.61 7.95 7.21
N ILE A 333 -12.49 8.97 8.06
CA ILE A 333 -12.12 10.34 7.65
C ILE A 333 -10.63 10.41 7.30
N TYR A 334 -9.78 9.89 8.18
CA TYR A 334 -8.32 9.95 8.04
C TYR A 334 -7.66 8.73 8.67
N LYS A 335 -7.17 7.82 7.85
CA LYS A 335 -6.65 6.52 8.31
C LYS A 335 -5.13 6.46 8.48
N TYR A 336 -4.40 7.46 7.99
CA TYR A 336 -2.93 7.43 8.00
C TYR A 336 -2.36 8.09 9.24
N THR A 337 -1.28 7.51 9.78
CA THR A 337 -0.51 8.08 10.88
C THR A 337 0.50 9.08 10.33
N ASN A 338 0.05 10.31 10.10
CA ASN A 338 0.89 11.41 9.64
C ASN A 338 1.16 12.41 10.76
N THR A 339 2.29 13.11 10.67
CA THR A 339 2.65 14.17 11.60
C THR A 339 1.99 15.48 11.18
N LEU A 340 1.35 16.15 12.12
CA LEU A 340 0.88 17.53 11.93
C LEU A 340 2.07 18.49 12.02
N VAL A 341 2.28 19.28 10.98
CA VAL A 341 3.39 20.22 10.88
C VAL A 341 2.85 21.63 10.73
N GLY A 342 3.30 22.55 11.60
CA GLY A 342 3.10 23.99 11.47
C GLY A 342 4.29 24.64 10.78
N VAL A 343 4.05 25.48 9.78
CA VAL A 343 5.08 26.20 9.04
C VAL A 343 4.78 27.71 9.01
N ASN A 344 5.84 28.53 9.05
CA ASN A 344 5.70 29.95 8.77
C ASN A 344 5.71 30.15 7.25
N ILE A 345 4.66 30.77 6.73
CA ILE A 345 4.49 31.00 5.29
C ILE A 345 4.15 32.47 5.03
N THR A 346 4.69 33.05 3.96
CA THR A 346 4.29 34.39 3.50
C THR A 346 2.96 34.33 2.74
N GLY A 347 2.20 35.42 2.71
CA GLY A 347 0.96 35.47 1.93
C GLY A 347 1.16 35.15 0.45
N GLU A 348 2.27 35.58 -0.16
CA GLU A 348 2.63 35.22 -1.54
C GLU A 348 2.78 33.71 -1.74
N ASN A 349 3.49 33.04 -0.84
CA ASN A 349 3.68 31.58 -0.93
C ASN A 349 2.39 30.82 -0.59
N LEU A 350 1.55 31.34 0.29
CA LEU A 350 0.25 30.76 0.56
C LEU A 350 -0.64 30.81 -0.69
N ILE A 351 -0.66 31.93 -1.43
CA ILE A 351 -1.39 32.04 -2.70
C ILE A 351 -0.86 31.03 -3.71
N LYS A 352 0.45 30.89 -3.87
CA LYS A 352 1.05 29.90 -4.78
C LYS A 352 0.65 28.47 -4.39
N TYR A 353 0.59 28.18 -3.10
CA TYR A 353 0.14 26.87 -2.61
C TYR A 353 -1.35 26.64 -2.92
N MET A 354 -2.20 27.64 -2.73
CA MET A 354 -3.62 27.57 -3.09
C MET A 354 -3.81 27.34 -4.60
N GLU A 355 -3.06 28.06 -5.44
CA GLU A 355 -3.09 27.90 -6.90
C GLU A 355 -2.61 26.50 -7.30
N TRP A 356 -1.57 25.98 -6.66
CA TRP A 356 -1.12 24.62 -6.89
C TRP A 356 -2.21 23.58 -6.50
N SER A 357 -2.84 23.75 -5.36
CA SER A 357 -3.93 22.87 -4.92
C SER A 357 -5.09 22.86 -5.94
N VAL A 358 -5.50 24.05 -6.39
CA VAL A 358 -6.59 24.22 -7.37
C VAL A 358 -6.22 23.68 -8.76
N SER A 359 -4.95 23.43 -9.03
CA SER A 359 -4.53 22.80 -10.29
C SER A 359 -5.14 21.41 -10.51
N TYR A 360 -5.74 20.83 -9.48
CA TYR A 360 -6.57 19.62 -9.55
C TYR A 360 -7.75 19.76 -10.52
N TYR A 361 -8.34 20.96 -10.67
CA TYR A 361 -9.39 21.20 -11.63
C TYR A 361 -8.83 21.47 -13.03
N ASN A 362 -9.49 20.98 -14.06
CA ASN A 362 -9.31 21.49 -15.40
C ASN A 362 -9.93 22.89 -15.52
N GLN A 363 -9.39 23.72 -16.43
CA GLN A 363 -10.03 24.99 -16.72
C GLN A 363 -11.39 24.76 -17.37
N LEU A 364 -12.46 25.37 -16.80
CA LEU A 364 -13.79 25.30 -17.36
C LEU A 364 -13.90 26.17 -18.62
N GLN A 365 -14.25 25.55 -19.74
CA GLN A 365 -14.48 26.24 -21.02
C GLN A 365 -15.97 26.57 -21.19
N PRO A 366 -16.33 27.56 -22.05
CA PRO A 366 -17.72 27.96 -22.25
C PRO A 366 -18.68 26.83 -22.68
N ASP A 367 -18.16 25.83 -23.38
CA ASP A 367 -18.93 24.72 -23.94
C ASP A 367 -18.92 23.46 -23.05
N ASP A 368 -18.25 23.51 -21.90
CA ASP A 368 -18.20 22.40 -20.97
C ASP A 368 -19.56 22.23 -20.25
N LEU A 369 -20.08 21.01 -20.24
CA LEU A 369 -21.32 20.67 -19.54
C LEU A 369 -21.18 20.64 -18.02
N THR A 370 -19.98 20.36 -17.53
CA THR A 370 -19.64 20.28 -16.11
C THR A 370 -18.15 20.51 -15.88
N ILE A 371 -17.76 20.68 -14.63
CA ILE A 371 -16.37 20.71 -14.25
C ILE A 371 -15.73 19.33 -14.45
N SER A 372 -14.42 19.33 -14.65
CA SER A 372 -13.62 18.10 -14.71
C SER A 372 -12.31 18.25 -13.94
N PHE A 373 -11.64 17.13 -13.70
CA PHE A 373 -10.44 17.06 -12.90
C PHE A 373 -9.26 16.57 -13.73
N ASP A 374 -8.06 17.01 -13.38
CA ASP A 374 -6.83 16.55 -14.00
C ASP A 374 -6.52 15.12 -13.49
N GLU A 375 -6.58 14.13 -14.38
CA GLU A 375 -6.37 12.72 -14.05
C GLU A 375 -4.96 12.41 -13.50
N LYS A 376 -3.98 13.30 -13.75
CA LYS A 376 -2.62 13.18 -13.25
C LYS A 376 -2.46 13.64 -11.80
N ILE A 377 -3.43 14.39 -11.29
CA ILE A 377 -3.42 14.91 -9.93
C ILE A 377 -4.41 14.10 -9.09
N ARG A 378 -3.92 13.49 -8.04
CA ARG A 378 -4.78 12.72 -7.12
C ARG A 378 -5.65 13.66 -6.31
N GLY A 379 -6.93 13.32 -6.09
CA GLY A 379 -7.88 14.16 -5.37
C GLY A 379 -7.48 14.45 -3.92
N TYR A 380 -6.69 13.58 -3.30
CA TYR A 380 -6.12 13.82 -1.97
C TYR A 380 -5.00 14.91 -1.94
N ASN A 381 -4.64 15.47 -3.09
CA ASN A 381 -3.77 16.65 -3.20
C ASN A 381 -4.57 17.95 -3.39
N TYR A 382 -5.91 17.86 -3.43
CA TYR A 382 -6.77 19.04 -3.47
C TYR A 382 -7.11 19.49 -2.05
N ASP A 383 -6.29 20.39 -1.52
CA ASP A 383 -6.49 20.98 -0.19
C ASP A 383 -7.50 22.12 -0.22
N MET A 384 -8.36 22.14 0.79
CA MET A 384 -9.26 23.24 1.11
C MET A 384 -8.77 23.93 2.37
N PHE A 385 -8.91 25.24 2.43
CA PHE A 385 -8.25 26.09 3.42
C PHE A 385 -9.25 26.66 4.43
N SER A 386 -8.85 26.74 5.70
CA SER A 386 -9.59 27.41 6.78
C SER A 386 -8.71 28.47 7.44
N GLY A 387 -9.35 29.52 8.01
CA GLY A 387 -8.67 30.67 8.59
C GLY A 387 -8.48 31.83 7.61
N ILE A 388 -8.84 31.66 6.34
CA ILE A 388 -8.82 32.69 5.28
C ILE A 388 -10.11 32.63 4.47
N ASN A 389 -10.45 33.76 3.85
CA ASN A 389 -11.54 33.83 2.87
C ASN A 389 -10.96 33.81 1.46
N TYR A 390 -11.42 32.92 0.62
CA TYR A 390 -10.97 32.79 -0.76
C TYR A 390 -12.11 32.40 -1.70
N LYS A 391 -11.87 32.61 -2.99
CA LYS A 391 -12.78 32.20 -4.06
C LYS A 391 -11.94 31.58 -5.19
N ILE A 392 -12.35 30.42 -5.64
CA ILE A 392 -11.75 29.73 -6.78
C ILE A 392 -12.54 30.07 -8.03
N ASP A 393 -11.86 30.59 -9.07
CA ASP A 393 -12.42 30.86 -10.39
C ASP A 393 -11.74 29.97 -11.43
N ILE A 394 -12.30 28.81 -11.68
CA ILE A 394 -11.77 27.80 -12.63
C ILE A 394 -11.99 28.18 -14.10
N THR A 395 -12.65 29.30 -14.40
CA THR A 395 -12.74 29.82 -15.78
C THR A 395 -11.44 30.50 -16.24
N LYS A 396 -10.58 30.82 -15.30
CA LYS A 396 -9.27 31.44 -15.57
C LYS A 396 -8.21 30.39 -15.87
N PRO A 397 -7.20 30.73 -16.71
CA PRO A 397 -6.04 29.85 -16.90
C PRO A 397 -5.30 29.59 -15.57
N LYS A 398 -4.68 28.41 -15.51
CA LYS A 398 -3.79 28.03 -14.39
C LYS A 398 -2.52 28.87 -14.38
#